data_33932a512a598993ad9cef648a06af24
#
_entry.id   33932a512a598993ad9cef648a06af24
#
_cell.length_a   1.000
_cell.length_b   1.000
_cell.length_c   1.000
_cell.angle_alpha   90.00
_cell.angle_beta   90.00
_cell.angle_gamma   90.00
#
_symmetry.space_group_name_H-M   'P 1'
#
loop_
_entity.id
_entity.type
_entity.pdbx_description
1 polymer ?
#
loop_
_entity_poly.entity_id
_entity_poly.type
_entity_poly.pdbx_seq_one_letter_code
_entity_poly.pdbx_strand_id
1 'polypeptide(L)'
;PLEEREVILGVDTHLDVHVAALIDVVGRVVATHSVPTTAIGYEQLIGWTGSFGRLSRAGVEGTGTYGAGLARYMRERGIQVLEINRPDRSRRRLRGKSDPTDAENAARAVLSGDAHAIPKAQSGVVEAMRAINMARRSAVKAKTQAINQLRALLVTAPESIRTTLWKVKPEQCVAHCARLKSLG
;
A
#
# COMPACT_ATOMS: atom_id res chain seq x y z
N PRO A 1 20.36 -16.63 28.21
CA PRO A 1 19.45 -15.49 28.38
C PRO A 1 18.69 -15.25 27.07
N LEU A 2 17.45 -14.78 27.13
CA LEU A 2 16.61 -14.51 25.96
C LEU A 2 17.21 -13.44 25.03
N GLU A 3 17.99 -12.51 25.59
CA GLU A 3 18.68 -11.43 24.86
C GLU A 3 19.76 -11.91 23.89
N GLU A 4 20.29 -13.12 24.05
CA GLU A 4 21.28 -13.69 23.14
C GLU A 4 20.66 -14.42 21.94
N ARG A 5 19.36 -14.71 22.00
CA ARG A 5 18.67 -15.40 20.93
C ARG A 5 18.30 -14.41 19.82
N GLU A 6 18.89 -14.59 18.66
CA GLU A 6 18.54 -13.80 17.49
C GLU A 6 17.26 -14.37 16.84
N VAL A 7 16.35 -13.46 16.47
CA VAL A 7 15.11 -13.79 15.76
C VAL A 7 14.94 -12.90 14.53
N ILE A 8 14.27 -13.45 13.55
CA ILE A 8 13.98 -12.79 12.25
C ILE A 8 12.47 -12.72 12.09
N LEU A 9 11.98 -11.54 11.73
CA LEU A 9 10.58 -11.26 11.51
C LEU A 9 10.25 -11.28 10.03
N GLY A 10 9.16 -11.92 9.65
CA GLY A 10 8.51 -11.77 8.35
C GLY A 10 7.13 -11.18 8.54
N VAL A 11 6.72 -10.28 7.65
CA VAL A 11 5.41 -9.63 7.72
C VAL A 11 4.74 -9.63 6.36
N ASP A 12 3.55 -10.25 6.30
CA ASP A 12 2.59 -10.08 5.22
C ASP A 12 1.66 -8.91 5.56
N THR A 13 1.58 -7.92 4.67
CA THR A 13 0.93 -6.64 4.97
C THR A 13 -0.39 -6.48 4.25
N HIS A 14 -1.41 -6.05 5.01
CA HIS A 14 -2.75 -5.74 4.52
C HIS A 14 -3.21 -4.36 4.98
N LEU A 15 -4.37 -3.93 4.49
CA LEU A 15 -4.92 -2.60 4.78
C LEU A 15 -5.14 -2.38 6.29
N ASP A 16 -5.81 -3.32 6.95
CA ASP A 16 -6.29 -3.17 8.34
C ASP A 16 -5.45 -3.93 9.36
N VAL A 17 -4.85 -5.05 8.95
CA VAL A 17 -4.11 -5.97 9.83
C VAL A 17 -2.84 -6.45 9.13
N HIS A 18 -1.73 -6.48 9.85
CA HIS A 18 -0.51 -7.15 9.42
C HIS A 18 -0.40 -8.51 10.10
N VAL A 19 0.00 -9.52 9.34
CA VAL A 19 0.28 -10.86 9.84
C VAL A 19 1.78 -11.08 9.90
N ALA A 20 2.29 -11.45 11.04
CA ALA A 20 3.71 -11.59 11.32
C ALA A 20 4.07 -13.02 11.71
N ALA A 21 5.22 -13.49 11.26
CA ALA A 21 5.84 -14.74 11.70
C ALA A 21 7.26 -14.47 12.15
N LEU A 22 7.62 -15.06 13.28
CA LEU A 22 8.94 -14.98 13.87
C LEU A 22 9.64 -16.33 13.70
N ILE A 23 10.84 -16.31 13.15
CA ILE A 23 11.68 -17.53 13.02
C ILE A 23 13.00 -17.35 13.77
N ASP A 24 13.58 -18.48 14.18
CA ASP A 24 14.96 -18.50 14.69
C ASP A 24 16.00 -18.56 13.57
N VAL A 25 17.28 -18.50 13.92
CA VAL A 25 18.41 -18.52 12.99
C VAL A 25 18.57 -19.82 12.19
N VAL A 26 17.86 -20.89 12.58
CA VAL A 26 17.81 -22.15 11.82
C VAL A 26 16.53 -22.29 10.99
N GLY A 27 15.68 -21.27 10.96
CA GLY A 27 14.48 -21.19 10.14
C GLY A 27 13.24 -21.88 10.72
N ARG A 28 13.25 -22.23 12.01
CA ARG A 28 12.08 -22.78 12.70
C ARG A 28 11.15 -21.65 13.10
N VAL A 29 9.86 -21.84 12.85
CA VAL A 29 8.84 -20.89 13.31
C VAL A 29 8.77 -20.91 14.84
N VAL A 30 8.96 -19.75 15.44
CA VAL A 30 8.92 -19.55 16.89
C VAL A 30 7.50 -19.17 17.32
N ALA A 31 6.89 -18.21 16.63
CA ALA A 31 5.54 -17.73 16.89
C ALA A 31 4.98 -16.96 15.70
N THR A 32 3.65 -16.81 15.67
CA THR A 32 2.93 -15.94 14.73
C THR A 32 2.06 -14.98 15.49
N HIS A 33 1.83 -13.80 14.94
CA HIS A 33 1.02 -12.76 15.56
C HIS A 33 0.35 -11.88 14.50
N SER A 34 -0.77 -11.27 14.86
CA SER A 34 -1.45 -10.30 14.01
C SER A 34 -1.63 -9.00 14.78
N VAL A 35 -1.38 -7.89 14.12
CA VAL A 35 -1.49 -6.55 14.72
C VAL A 35 -2.24 -5.60 13.79
N PRO A 36 -3.00 -4.63 14.31
CA PRO A 36 -3.65 -3.61 13.49
C PRO A 36 -2.60 -2.73 12.79
N THR A 37 -2.95 -2.23 11.61
CA THR A 37 -2.10 -1.33 10.80
C THR A 37 -2.14 0.09 11.40
N THR A 38 -1.62 0.23 12.61
CA THR A 38 -1.58 1.48 13.39
C THR A 38 -0.24 1.61 14.12
N ALA A 39 0.11 2.83 14.57
CA ALA A 39 1.32 3.05 15.36
C ALA A 39 1.35 2.19 16.63
N ILE A 40 0.20 2.04 17.32
CA ILE A 40 0.06 1.18 18.50
C ILE A 40 0.29 -0.29 18.13
N GLY A 41 -0.28 -0.75 17.00
CA GLY A 41 -0.05 -2.12 16.51
C GLY A 41 1.41 -2.38 16.16
N TYR A 42 2.12 -1.40 15.60
CA TYR A 42 3.55 -1.53 15.32
C TYR A 42 4.39 -1.62 16.59
N GLU A 43 4.04 -0.84 17.62
CA GLU A 43 4.67 -0.91 18.93
C GLU A 43 4.43 -2.27 19.60
N GLN A 44 3.19 -2.77 19.57
CA GLN A 44 2.84 -4.10 20.06
C GLN A 44 3.63 -5.20 19.34
N LEU A 45 3.79 -5.08 18.00
CA LEU A 45 4.56 -6.05 17.22
C LEU A 45 6.02 -6.10 17.68
N ILE A 46 6.67 -4.94 17.85
CA ILE A 46 8.08 -4.88 18.29
C ILE A 46 8.22 -5.39 19.71
N GLY A 47 7.34 -4.99 20.62
CA GLY A 47 7.32 -5.51 22.00
C GLY A 47 7.15 -7.03 22.06
N TRP A 48 6.24 -7.56 21.22
CA TRP A 48 6.02 -8.99 21.10
C TRP A 48 7.27 -9.73 20.60
N THR A 49 7.97 -9.21 19.58
CA THR A 49 9.22 -9.86 19.12
C THR A 49 10.27 -9.92 20.22
N GLY A 50 10.38 -8.86 21.03
CA GLY A 50 11.32 -8.79 22.15
C GLY A 50 11.13 -9.85 23.22
N SER A 51 9.92 -10.40 23.36
CA SER A 51 9.66 -11.50 24.31
C SER A 51 10.25 -12.86 23.87
N PHE A 52 10.71 -12.98 22.61
CA PHE A 52 11.31 -14.21 22.07
C PHE A 52 12.82 -14.10 21.82
N GLY A 53 13.36 -12.88 21.75
CA GLY A 53 14.77 -12.65 21.48
C GLY A 53 15.04 -11.27 20.89
N ARG A 54 16.29 -11.05 20.47
CA ARG A 54 16.70 -9.82 19.80
C ARG A 54 16.30 -9.86 18.33
N LEU A 55 15.43 -8.94 17.93
CA LEU A 55 15.07 -8.78 16.51
C LEU A 55 16.25 -8.18 15.73
N SER A 56 16.83 -8.96 14.82
CA SER A 56 17.98 -8.53 14.02
C SER A 56 17.56 -7.92 12.69
N ARG A 57 16.65 -8.59 12.01
CA ARG A 57 16.18 -8.22 10.65
C ARG A 57 14.69 -8.50 10.49
N ALA A 58 14.05 -7.69 9.64
CA ALA A 58 12.65 -7.88 9.30
C ALA A 58 12.46 -7.89 7.77
N GLY A 59 11.77 -8.89 7.26
CA GLY A 59 11.26 -8.93 5.89
C GLY A 59 9.84 -8.41 5.85
N VAL A 60 9.59 -7.34 5.11
CA VAL A 60 8.26 -6.71 5.00
C VAL A 60 7.81 -6.70 3.56
N GLU A 61 6.65 -7.30 3.29
CA GLU A 61 6.03 -7.26 1.97
C GLU A 61 5.37 -5.89 1.75
N GLY A 62 5.42 -5.39 0.52
CA GLY A 62 4.69 -4.17 0.14
C GLY A 62 5.11 -2.91 0.87
N THR A 63 6.41 -2.71 1.08
CA THR A 63 6.98 -1.51 1.75
C THR A 63 6.68 -0.20 1.02
N GLY A 64 6.25 -0.27 -0.23
CA GLY A 64 5.77 0.88 -1.02
C GLY A 64 4.27 1.13 -0.92
N THR A 65 3.51 0.29 -0.19
CA THR A 65 2.06 0.33 -0.06
C THR A 65 1.64 0.12 1.39
N TYR A 66 0.99 -0.98 1.72
CA TYR A 66 0.47 -1.26 3.06
C TYR A 66 1.56 -1.40 4.13
N GLY A 67 2.74 -1.90 3.75
CA GLY A 67 3.88 -2.05 4.65
C GLY A 67 4.71 -0.78 4.87
N ALA A 68 4.40 0.33 4.20
CA ALA A 68 5.22 1.55 4.25
C ALA A 68 5.31 2.15 5.66
N GLY A 69 4.20 2.17 6.40
CA GLY A 69 4.14 2.67 7.78
C GLY A 69 5.00 1.83 8.72
N LEU A 70 4.82 0.52 8.68
CA LEU A 70 5.60 -0.42 9.51
C LEU A 70 7.10 -0.36 9.20
N ALA A 71 7.47 -0.37 7.92
CA ALA A 71 8.87 -0.31 7.50
C ALA A 71 9.57 0.97 7.98
N ARG A 72 8.87 2.10 7.98
CA ARG A 72 9.36 3.37 8.50
C ARG A 72 9.52 3.29 10.01
N TYR A 73 8.49 2.84 10.72
CA TYR A 73 8.49 2.69 12.18
C TYR A 73 9.65 1.83 12.69
N MET A 74 9.92 0.70 12.02
CA MET A 74 11.03 -0.21 12.34
C MET A 74 12.40 0.45 12.09
N ARG A 75 12.57 1.11 10.94
CA ARG A 75 13.84 1.78 10.59
C ARG A 75 14.20 2.91 11.55
N GLU A 76 13.21 3.69 12.01
CA GLU A 76 13.41 4.74 13.01
C GLU A 76 13.93 4.18 14.35
N ARG A 77 13.71 2.89 14.60
CA ARG A 77 14.21 2.14 15.78
C ARG A 77 15.46 1.33 15.49
N GLY A 78 16.12 1.55 14.35
CA GLY A 78 17.37 0.89 14.00
C GLY A 78 17.23 -0.57 13.57
N ILE A 79 16.01 -1.07 13.32
CA ILE A 79 15.78 -2.43 12.83
C ILE A 79 16.03 -2.44 11.32
N GLN A 80 16.87 -3.37 10.86
CA GLN A 80 17.11 -3.57 9.43
C GLN A 80 15.87 -4.16 8.76
N VAL A 81 15.26 -3.39 7.87
CA VAL A 81 14.11 -3.83 7.08
C VAL A 81 14.53 -4.14 5.66
N LEU A 82 14.14 -5.31 5.19
CA LEU A 82 14.34 -5.76 3.80
C LEU A 82 12.97 -5.85 3.11
N GLU A 83 12.92 -5.42 1.87
CA GLU A 83 11.71 -5.52 1.05
C GLU A 83 11.58 -6.93 0.50
N ILE A 84 10.42 -7.53 0.76
CA ILE A 84 10.06 -8.82 0.19
C ILE A 84 9.27 -8.57 -1.10
N ASN A 85 9.89 -8.93 -2.21
CA ASN A 85 9.19 -8.95 -3.49
C ASN A 85 8.19 -10.09 -3.49
N ARG A 86 6.93 -9.80 -3.85
CA ARG A 86 5.91 -10.84 -4.01
C ARG A 86 6.41 -11.89 -4.98
N PRO A 87 6.49 -13.17 -4.60
CA PRO A 87 6.79 -14.24 -5.52
C PRO A 87 5.74 -14.26 -6.65
N ASP A 88 6.18 -14.64 -7.83
CA ASP A 88 5.37 -14.69 -9.04
C ASP A 88 4.00 -15.35 -8.79
N ARG A 89 2.93 -14.71 -9.28
CA ARG A 89 1.52 -15.14 -9.09
C ARG A 89 1.28 -16.60 -9.50
N SER A 90 2.09 -17.15 -10.39
CA SER A 90 2.00 -18.53 -10.85
C SER A 90 2.37 -19.56 -9.75
N ARG A 91 3.34 -19.27 -8.91
CA ARG A 91 3.73 -20.14 -7.76
C ARG A 91 2.70 -20.11 -6.62
N ARG A 92 2.01 -18.99 -6.43
CA ARG A 92 0.94 -18.85 -5.41
C ARG A 92 -0.27 -19.74 -5.66
N ARG A 93 -0.61 -19.99 -6.95
CA ARG A 93 -1.76 -20.83 -7.32
C ARG A 93 -1.56 -22.31 -6.99
N LEU A 94 -0.32 -22.78 -6.85
CA LEU A 94 0.01 -24.19 -6.65
C LEU A 94 0.05 -24.63 -5.18
N ARG A 95 0.17 -23.71 -4.20
CA ARG A 95 0.41 -24.05 -2.77
C ARG A 95 -0.68 -23.66 -1.79
N GLY A 96 -1.82 -23.10 -2.25
CA GLY A 96 -2.85 -22.60 -1.32
C GLY A 96 -2.41 -21.32 -0.60
N LYS A 97 -3.36 -20.41 -0.32
CA LYS A 97 -3.09 -19.10 0.31
C LYS A 97 -3.39 -19.20 1.80
N SER A 98 -2.37 -18.97 2.66
CA SER A 98 -2.61 -18.59 4.05
C SER A 98 -1.66 -17.46 4.44
N ASP A 99 -2.19 -16.41 5.06
CA ASP A 99 -1.42 -15.21 5.43
C ASP A 99 -0.26 -15.52 6.41
N PRO A 100 -0.36 -16.47 7.38
CA PRO A 100 0.77 -16.90 8.18
C PRO A 100 1.91 -17.52 7.35
N THR A 101 1.59 -18.31 6.32
CA THR A 101 2.59 -18.92 5.44
C THR A 101 3.33 -17.88 4.61
N ASP A 102 2.65 -16.82 4.17
CA ASP A 102 3.29 -15.72 3.43
C ASP A 102 4.26 -14.94 4.34
N ALA A 103 3.88 -14.70 5.61
CA ALA A 103 4.76 -14.08 6.61
C ALA A 103 5.98 -14.96 6.95
N GLU A 104 5.80 -16.28 7.11
CA GLU A 104 6.91 -17.23 7.30
C GLU A 104 7.88 -17.23 6.12
N ASN A 105 7.36 -17.24 4.90
CA ASN A 105 8.18 -17.19 3.69
C ASN A 105 8.97 -15.87 3.60
N ALA A 106 8.38 -14.75 4.04
CA ALA A 106 9.07 -13.47 4.13
C ALA A 106 10.25 -13.54 5.12
N ALA A 107 10.07 -14.14 6.28
CA ALA A 107 11.14 -14.32 7.25
C ALA A 107 12.25 -15.25 6.71
N ARG A 108 11.89 -16.36 6.04
CA ARG A 108 12.86 -17.29 5.44
C ARG A 108 13.64 -16.65 4.29
N ALA A 109 13.02 -15.80 3.48
CA ALA A 109 13.72 -15.06 2.43
C ALA A 109 14.79 -14.09 2.99
N VAL A 110 14.55 -13.54 4.17
CA VAL A 110 15.55 -12.74 4.90
C VAL A 110 16.68 -13.63 5.42
N LEU A 111 16.34 -14.79 6.00
CA LEU A 111 17.32 -15.71 6.56
C LEU A 111 18.25 -16.30 5.48
N SER A 112 17.70 -16.70 4.33
CA SER A 112 18.48 -17.27 3.21
C SER A 112 19.32 -16.22 2.47
N GLY A 113 19.05 -14.93 2.68
CA GLY A 113 19.70 -13.85 1.93
C GLY A 113 19.09 -13.58 0.54
N ASP A 114 17.96 -14.21 0.21
CA ASP A 114 17.24 -13.94 -1.04
C ASP A 114 16.61 -12.55 -1.04
N ALA A 115 16.24 -12.04 0.14
CA ALA A 115 15.79 -10.67 0.34
C ALA A 115 16.97 -9.77 0.69
N HIS A 116 17.36 -8.90 -0.23
CA HIS A 116 18.46 -7.95 -0.05
C HIS A 116 18.07 -6.52 -0.45
N ALA A 117 16.87 -6.30 -0.94
CA ALA A 117 16.41 -4.98 -1.33
C ALA A 117 16.07 -4.14 -0.09
N ILE A 118 16.76 -3.03 0.08
CA ILE A 118 16.45 -2.05 1.13
C ILE A 118 15.29 -1.17 0.64
N PRO A 119 14.18 -1.07 1.39
CA PRO A 119 13.05 -0.24 0.99
C PRO A 119 13.46 1.21 0.79
N LYS A 120 12.94 1.85 -0.24
CA LYS A 120 13.12 3.31 -0.42
C LYS A 120 12.48 4.04 0.76
N ALA A 121 13.10 5.12 1.20
CA ALA A 121 12.62 5.88 2.36
C ALA A 121 11.18 6.40 2.20
N GLN A 122 10.76 6.74 0.97
CA GLN A 122 9.42 7.26 0.64
C GLN A 122 8.91 8.28 1.66
N SER A 123 9.79 9.18 2.08
CA SER A 123 9.52 10.20 3.11
C SER A 123 10.07 11.55 2.66
N GLY A 124 9.67 12.62 3.37
CA GLY A 124 10.16 13.96 3.12
C GLY A 124 9.40 14.73 2.04
N VAL A 125 9.90 15.93 1.72
CA VAL A 125 9.25 16.91 0.83
C VAL A 125 9.07 16.36 -0.59
N VAL A 126 10.05 15.63 -1.11
CA VAL A 126 9.99 15.06 -2.47
C VAL A 126 8.84 14.06 -2.62
N GLU A 127 8.63 13.21 -1.62
CA GLU A 127 7.54 12.25 -1.64
C GLU A 127 6.18 12.93 -1.48
N ALA A 128 6.07 13.94 -0.64
CA ALA A 128 4.88 14.77 -0.52
C ALA A 128 4.55 15.45 -1.86
N MET A 129 5.54 16.02 -2.54
CA MET A 129 5.37 16.62 -3.87
C MET A 129 4.94 15.58 -4.92
N ARG A 130 5.50 14.36 -4.87
CA ARG A 130 5.10 13.25 -5.75
C ARG A 130 3.64 12.89 -5.56
N ALA A 131 3.19 12.77 -4.31
CA ALA A 131 1.80 12.43 -3.97
C ALA A 131 0.83 13.52 -4.46
N ILE A 132 1.14 14.80 -4.22
CA ILE A 132 0.34 15.94 -4.68
C ILE A 132 0.27 15.98 -6.22
N ASN A 133 1.41 15.79 -6.90
CA ASN A 133 1.43 15.77 -8.36
C ASN A 133 0.63 14.61 -8.94
N MET A 134 0.67 13.44 -8.32
CA MET A 134 -0.15 12.29 -8.71
C MET A 134 -1.66 12.58 -8.53
N ALA A 135 -2.06 13.14 -7.40
CA ALA A 135 -3.44 13.55 -7.15
C ALA A 135 -3.91 14.61 -8.17
N ARG A 136 -3.08 15.62 -8.45
CA ARG A 136 -3.36 16.65 -9.47
C ARG A 136 -3.57 16.02 -10.87
N ARG A 137 -2.65 15.12 -11.28
CA ARG A 137 -2.77 14.46 -12.60
C ARG A 137 -4.06 13.61 -12.70
N SER A 138 -4.41 12.91 -11.63
CA SER A 138 -5.65 12.13 -11.54
C SER A 138 -6.89 13.03 -11.65
N ALA A 139 -6.93 14.14 -10.92
CA ALA A 139 -8.02 15.12 -10.97
C ALA A 139 -8.17 15.75 -12.37
N VAL A 140 -7.07 16.10 -13.03
CA VAL A 140 -7.09 16.64 -14.40
C VAL A 140 -7.65 15.60 -15.38
N LYS A 141 -7.25 14.34 -15.27
CA LYS A 141 -7.77 13.23 -16.10
C LYS A 141 -9.28 13.04 -15.89
N ALA A 142 -9.72 13.03 -14.65
CA ALA A 142 -11.15 12.89 -14.32
C ALA A 142 -11.97 14.07 -14.83
N LYS A 143 -11.50 15.32 -14.67
CA LYS A 143 -12.13 16.53 -15.24
C LYS A 143 -12.28 16.41 -16.76
N THR A 144 -11.22 16.02 -17.46
CA THR A 144 -11.24 15.91 -18.92
C THR A 144 -12.23 14.84 -19.37
N GLN A 145 -12.26 13.69 -18.68
CA GLN A 145 -13.20 12.62 -18.97
C GLN A 145 -14.66 13.08 -18.78
N ALA A 146 -14.96 13.73 -17.67
CA ALA A 146 -16.32 14.23 -17.39
C ALA A 146 -16.78 15.26 -18.44
N ILE A 147 -15.90 16.19 -18.84
CA ILE A 147 -16.22 17.17 -19.91
C ILE A 147 -16.50 16.46 -21.25
N ASN A 148 -15.69 15.45 -21.59
CA ASN A 148 -15.91 14.70 -22.83
C ASN A 148 -17.23 13.91 -22.80
N GLN A 149 -17.59 13.31 -21.67
CA GLN A 149 -18.86 12.64 -21.48
C GLN A 149 -20.03 13.62 -21.60
N LEU A 150 -19.95 14.79 -20.96
CA LEU A 150 -20.96 15.84 -21.08
C LEU A 150 -21.14 16.28 -22.54
N ARG A 151 -20.05 16.50 -23.27
CA ARG A 151 -20.10 16.86 -24.70
C ARG A 151 -20.73 15.74 -25.54
N ALA A 152 -20.44 14.48 -25.25
CA ALA A 152 -21.08 13.34 -25.95
C ALA A 152 -22.60 13.33 -25.75
N LEU A 153 -23.08 13.64 -24.54
CA LEU A 153 -24.50 13.77 -24.26
C LEU A 153 -25.13 14.96 -25.01
N LEU A 154 -24.43 16.06 -25.16
CA LEU A 154 -24.93 17.23 -25.93
C LEU A 154 -25.14 16.93 -27.43
N VAL A 155 -24.43 15.94 -27.99
CA VAL A 155 -24.63 15.52 -29.39
C VAL A 155 -26.08 15.06 -29.65
N THR A 156 -26.67 14.34 -28.70
CA THR A 156 -28.03 13.79 -28.79
C THR A 156 -29.07 14.65 -28.07
N ALA A 157 -28.67 15.79 -27.53
CA ALA A 157 -29.57 16.72 -26.84
C ALA A 157 -30.53 17.43 -27.82
N PRO A 158 -31.70 17.89 -27.35
CA PRO A 158 -32.61 18.74 -28.14
C PRO A 158 -31.85 19.94 -28.77
N GLU A 159 -32.28 20.31 -29.96
CA GLU A 159 -31.57 21.33 -30.75
C GLU A 159 -31.37 22.65 -30.00
N SER A 160 -32.35 23.10 -29.25
CA SER A 160 -32.28 24.29 -28.42
C SER A 160 -31.16 24.27 -27.38
N ILE A 161 -30.94 23.14 -26.77
CA ILE A 161 -29.87 22.92 -25.80
C ILE A 161 -28.52 22.82 -26.52
N ARG A 162 -28.47 21.99 -27.57
CA ARG A 162 -27.24 21.78 -28.34
C ARG A 162 -26.69 23.04 -28.94
N THR A 163 -27.51 23.84 -29.61
CA THR A 163 -27.07 25.08 -30.26
C THR A 163 -26.56 26.12 -29.27
N THR A 164 -27.13 26.16 -28.07
CA THR A 164 -26.72 27.05 -27.00
C THR A 164 -25.41 26.64 -26.34
N LEU A 165 -25.19 25.32 -26.11
CA LEU A 165 -24.10 24.82 -25.25
C LEU A 165 -22.92 24.22 -26.03
N TRP A 166 -23.07 23.91 -27.30
CA TRP A 166 -22.02 23.24 -28.08
C TRP A 166 -20.74 24.07 -28.27
N LYS A 167 -20.88 25.37 -28.48
CA LYS A 167 -19.75 26.27 -28.81
C LYS A 167 -19.18 27.01 -27.60
N VAL A 168 -19.74 26.84 -26.40
CA VAL A 168 -19.27 27.57 -25.23
C VAL A 168 -18.07 26.86 -24.58
N LYS A 169 -17.29 27.61 -23.80
CA LYS A 169 -16.15 27.04 -23.05
C LYS A 169 -16.62 25.94 -22.08
N PRO A 170 -15.80 24.92 -21.80
CA PRO A 170 -16.19 23.81 -20.94
C PRO A 170 -16.75 24.23 -19.58
N GLU A 171 -16.15 25.23 -18.94
CA GLU A 171 -16.59 25.74 -17.64
C GLU A 171 -17.99 26.36 -17.71
N GLN A 172 -18.26 27.12 -18.77
CA GLN A 172 -19.58 27.72 -19.01
C GLN A 172 -20.62 26.65 -19.34
N CYS A 173 -20.24 25.65 -20.16
CA CYS A 173 -21.10 24.52 -20.47
C CYS A 173 -21.52 23.77 -19.21
N VAL A 174 -20.59 23.43 -18.33
CA VAL A 174 -20.86 22.78 -17.04
C VAL A 174 -21.80 23.63 -16.19
N ALA A 175 -21.52 24.93 -16.06
CA ALA A 175 -22.35 25.84 -15.27
C ALA A 175 -23.79 25.97 -15.80
N HIS A 176 -24.00 25.94 -17.11
CA HIS A 176 -25.32 25.94 -17.73
C HIS A 176 -26.04 24.59 -17.51
N CYS A 177 -25.36 23.47 -17.77
CA CYS A 177 -25.95 22.14 -17.59
C CYS A 177 -26.38 21.91 -16.13
N ALA A 178 -25.61 22.39 -15.17
CA ALA A 178 -25.93 22.27 -13.74
C ALA A 178 -27.22 23.02 -13.33
N ARG A 179 -27.68 23.95 -14.15
CA ARG A 179 -28.90 24.75 -13.92
C ARG A 179 -30.11 24.23 -14.68
N LEU A 180 -29.93 23.27 -15.57
CA LEU A 180 -31.06 22.63 -16.28
C LEU A 180 -31.95 21.92 -15.26
N LYS A 181 -33.23 22.29 -15.25
CA LYS A 181 -34.25 21.59 -14.45
C LYS A 181 -34.89 20.53 -15.32
N SER A 182 -35.22 19.39 -14.77
CA SER A 182 -36.11 18.42 -15.45
C SER A 182 -37.42 19.15 -15.75
N LEU A 183 -37.77 19.22 -17.02
CA LEU A 183 -39.13 19.52 -17.42
C LEU A 183 -39.90 18.24 -17.17
N GLY A 184 -40.70 18.21 -16.09
CA GLY A 184 -41.52 17.09 -15.66
C GLY A 184 -42.47 16.60 -16.75
#